data_d004730385774c4f43b58001e696c67a
#
_entry.id   d004730385774c4f43b58001e696c67a
#
_cell.length_a   1.000
_cell.length_b   1.000
_cell.length_c   1.000
_cell.angle_alpha   90.00
_cell.angle_beta   90.00
_cell.angle_gamma   90.00
#
_symmetry.space_group_name_H-M   'P 1'
#
loop_
_entity.id
_entity.type
_entity.pdbx_description
1 polymer ?
#
loop_
_entity_poly.entity_id
_entity_poly.type
_entity_poly.pdbx_seq_one_letter_code
_entity_poly.pdbx_strand_id
1 'polypeptide(L)' 'STSLELTDTELRMVADGRLVSAIKAYRDRTGVDLKTAKATIDAAR' A
#
# COMPACT_ATOMS: atom_id res chain seq x y z
N SER A 1 -8.44 14.49 3.34
CA SER A 1 -7.89 13.54 2.77
C SER A 1 -6.51 13.37 2.88
N THR A 2 -6.05 12.30 2.86
CA THR A 2 -4.73 12.15 3.11
C THR A 2 -4.07 11.27 2.16
N SER A 3 -2.86 11.59 1.87
CA SER A 3 -2.07 10.82 0.96
C SER A 3 -1.67 9.48 1.54
N LEU A 4 -1.95 9.24 2.82
CA LEU A 4 -1.60 7.97 3.46
C LEU A 4 -2.67 6.90 3.28
N GLU A 5 -3.83 7.27 2.77
CA GLU A 5 -4.86 6.27 2.49
C GLU A 5 -4.52 5.52 1.22
N LEU A 6 -4.95 4.27 1.14
CA LEU A 6 -4.71 3.47 -0.04
C LEU A 6 -5.59 3.91 -1.19
N THR A 7 -5.02 3.92 -2.39
CA THR A 7 -5.80 4.22 -3.59
C THR A 7 -6.57 2.97 -4.03
N ASP A 8 -7.54 3.16 -4.92
CA ASP A 8 -8.28 2.03 -5.48
C ASP A 8 -7.36 1.04 -6.17
N THR A 9 -6.32 1.54 -6.85
CA THR A 9 -5.36 0.67 -7.50
C THR A 9 -4.60 -0.18 -6.48
N GLU A 10 -4.19 0.44 -5.37
CA GLU A 10 -3.48 -0.27 -4.32
C GLU A 10 -4.37 -1.30 -3.65
N LEU A 11 -5.63 -0.94 -3.40
CA LEU A 11 -6.58 -1.87 -2.81
C LEU A 11 -6.84 -3.05 -3.72
N ARG A 12 -6.89 -2.82 -5.03
CA ARG A 12 -7.05 -3.90 -5.99
C ARG A 12 -5.86 -4.84 -5.97
N MET A 13 -4.64 -4.30 -5.87
CA MET A 13 -3.46 -5.13 -5.78
C MET A 13 -3.51 -6.04 -4.54
N VAL A 14 -3.95 -5.46 -3.42
CA VAL A 14 -4.09 -6.23 -2.18
C VAL A 14 -5.12 -7.35 -2.37
N ALA A 15 -6.25 -7.04 -2.97
CA ALA A 15 -7.31 -8.03 -3.21
C ALA A 15 -6.85 -9.16 -4.12
N ASP A 16 -5.95 -8.83 -5.05
CA ASP A 16 -5.41 -9.82 -5.98
C ASP A 16 -4.25 -10.64 -5.38
N GLY A 17 -3.86 -10.34 -4.15
CA GLY A 17 -2.74 -11.01 -3.52
C GLY A 17 -1.39 -10.48 -3.95
N ARG A 18 -1.35 -9.34 -4.63
CA ARG A 18 -0.11 -8.75 -5.14
C ARG A 18 0.45 -7.79 -4.09
N LEU A 19 0.82 -8.34 -2.95
CA LEU A 19 1.19 -7.51 -1.80
C LEU A 19 2.48 -6.73 -2.01
N VAL A 20 3.49 -7.35 -2.62
CA VAL A 20 4.75 -6.66 -2.87
C VAL A 20 4.54 -5.47 -3.80
N SER A 21 3.72 -5.67 -4.84
CA SER A 21 3.40 -4.58 -5.77
C SER A 21 2.67 -3.45 -5.06
N ALA A 22 1.74 -3.79 -4.18
CA ALA A 22 0.98 -2.80 -3.43
C ALA A 22 1.90 -2.01 -2.50
N ILE A 23 2.80 -2.70 -1.81
CA ILE A 23 3.76 -2.06 -0.92
C ILE A 23 4.65 -1.09 -1.68
N LYS A 24 5.17 -1.54 -2.83
CA LYS A 24 6.04 -0.71 -3.63
C LYS A 24 5.31 0.53 -4.14
N ALA A 25 4.10 0.36 -4.65
CA ALA A 25 3.31 1.47 -5.15
C ALA A 25 3.00 2.47 -4.03
N TYR A 26 2.67 1.97 -2.87
CA TYR A 26 2.35 2.83 -1.73
C TYR A 26 3.58 3.62 -1.29
N ARG A 27 4.75 2.96 -1.19
CA ARG A 27 5.99 3.64 -0.81
C ARG A 27 6.36 4.72 -1.82
N ASP A 28 6.26 4.39 -3.11
CA ASP A 28 6.64 5.34 -4.16
C ASP A 28 5.77 6.58 -4.12
N ARG A 29 4.49 6.41 -3.76
CA ARG A 29 3.56 7.52 -3.74
C ARG A 29 3.67 8.36 -2.47
N THR A 30 3.84 7.71 -1.31
CA THR A 30 3.81 8.41 -0.03
C THR A 30 5.17 8.75 0.54
N GLY A 31 6.19 8.00 0.14
CA GLY A 31 7.53 8.22 0.66
C GLY A 31 7.79 7.61 2.03
N VAL A 32 6.84 6.81 2.55
CA VAL A 32 7.05 6.17 3.85
C VAL A 32 8.09 5.05 3.73
N ASP A 33 8.62 4.63 4.87
CA ASP A 33 9.61 3.55 4.85
C ASP A 33 8.93 2.19 4.62
N LEU A 34 9.74 1.18 4.36
CA LEU A 34 9.23 -0.15 4.05
C LEU A 34 8.40 -0.73 5.19
N LYS A 35 8.84 -0.56 6.41
CA LYS A 35 8.13 -1.10 7.56
C LYS A 35 6.73 -0.50 7.66
N THR A 36 6.63 0.80 7.51
CA THR A 36 5.34 1.49 7.57
C THR A 36 4.44 1.06 6.42
N ALA A 37 4.98 1.00 5.20
CA ALA A 37 4.21 0.59 4.05
C ALA A 37 3.69 -0.83 4.22
N LYS A 38 4.55 -1.72 4.67
CA LYS A 38 4.16 -3.12 4.87
C LYS A 38 3.04 -3.23 5.91
N ALA A 39 3.16 -2.50 7.02
CA ALA A 39 2.14 -2.53 8.06
C ALA A 39 0.80 -2.01 7.53
N THR A 40 0.84 -0.94 6.74
CA THR A 40 -0.37 -0.37 6.17
C THR A 40 -1.04 -1.34 5.21
N ILE A 41 -0.27 -1.96 4.34
CA ILE A 41 -0.82 -2.93 3.39
C ILE A 41 -1.34 -4.17 4.11
N ASP A 42 -0.62 -4.65 5.11
CA ASP A 42 -1.08 -5.80 5.90
C ASP A 42 -2.40 -5.53 6.59
N ALA A 43 -2.61 -4.31 7.06
CA ALA A 43 -3.86 -3.94 7.71
C ALA A 43 -5.03 -3.90 6.74
N ALA A 44 -4.75 -3.74 5.44
CA ALA A 44 -5.79 -3.66 4.42
C ALA A 44 -6.17 -5.03 3.84
N ARG A 45 -5.49 -6.09 4.24
CA ARG A 45 -5.75 -7.44 3.70
C ARG A 45 -7.07 -8.01 4.17
#